data_460a08be32a3bfde566283a94a049603
#
_entry.id   460a08be32a3bfde566283a94a049603
#
_cell.length_a   1.000
_cell.length_b   1.000
_cell.length_c   1.000
_cell.angle_alpha   90.00
_cell.angle_beta   90.00
_cell.angle_gamma   90.00
#
_symmetry.space_group_name_H-M   'P 1'
#
loop_
_entity.id
_entity.type
_entity.pdbx_description
1 polymer ?
#
loop_
_entity_poly.entity_id
_entity_poly.type
_entity_poly.pdbx_seq_one_letter_code
_entity_poly.pdbx_strand_id
1 'polypeptide(L)'
;YREVCQISDEFNRMIGEINTLTHQLVRTTSNLYESELQKKQSELLHLRSQINPHFLYNTLESIMGMAYLEEAPQTAQMVGNLGKIFKYSVKGQDMVPVREELATTRAYIGIQLMRFEGVFQAEEQVDPAILEYRIPKMILQPLVENAITHGLEPKGEDGLLILGGSLLEDGHIRLWVEDNGVGIGEEQLSRFRTVISGEAKMESDSIGVENVVNRLRLLYGERCRLQMDSKEGIGTRVVLEIPGRM
;
A
#
# COMPACT_ATOMS: atom_id res chain seq x y z
N TYR A 1 -7.79 -42.18 -57.87
CA TYR A 1 -8.12 -42.62 -56.51
C TYR A 1 -6.88 -42.77 -55.61
N ARG A 2 -5.77 -43.39 -56.11
CA ARG A 2 -4.53 -43.56 -55.31
C ARG A 2 -3.87 -42.23 -54.92
N GLU A 3 -3.80 -41.27 -55.83
CA GLU A 3 -3.20 -39.96 -55.57
C GLU A 3 -3.96 -39.14 -54.54
N VAL A 4 -5.31 -39.21 -54.55
CA VAL A 4 -6.14 -38.51 -53.52
C VAL A 4 -5.94 -39.10 -52.15
N CYS A 5 -5.78 -40.41 -52.00
CA CYS A 5 -5.47 -41.04 -50.74
C CYS A 5 -4.08 -40.63 -50.18
N GLN A 6 -3.06 -40.59 -51.07
CA GLN A 6 -1.72 -40.11 -50.73
C GLN A 6 -1.70 -38.64 -50.23
N ILE A 7 -2.42 -37.73 -50.91
CA ILE A 7 -2.53 -36.35 -50.50
C ILE A 7 -3.24 -36.23 -49.13
N SER A 8 -4.31 -37.03 -48.92
CA SER A 8 -5.03 -37.03 -47.65
C SER A 8 -4.16 -37.52 -46.51
N ASP A 9 -3.36 -38.57 -46.71
CA ASP A 9 -2.47 -39.10 -45.71
C ASP A 9 -1.34 -38.11 -45.32
N GLU A 10 -0.76 -37.46 -46.37
CA GLU A 10 0.25 -36.41 -46.16
C GLU A 10 -0.31 -35.21 -45.41
N PHE A 11 -1.54 -34.79 -45.76
CA PHE A 11 -2.23 -33.69 -45.08
C PHE A 11 -2.52 -34.01 -43.61
N ASN A 12 -3.00 -35.22 -43.33
CA ASN A 12 -3.23 -35.66 -41.94
C ASN A 12 -1.93 -35.73 -41.14
N ARG A 13 -0.82 -36.17 -41.75
CA ARG A 13 0.50 -36.16 -41.13
C ARG A 13 0.95 -34.73 -40.81
N MET A 14 0.82 -33.81 -41.73
CA MET A 14 1.15 -32.37 -41.49
C MET A 14 0.34 -31.78 -40.37
N ILE A 15 -0.97 -32.06 -40.30
CA ILE A 15 -1.82 -31.62 -39.19
C ILE A 15 -1.31 -32.20 -37.84
N GLY A 16 -0.94 -33.45 -37.82
CA GLY A 16 -0.36 -34.12 -36.64
C GLY A 16 0.96 -33.44 -36.19
N GLU A 17 1.84 -33.13 -37.13
CA GLU A 17 3.10 -32.44 -36.88
C GLU A 17 2.86 -31.01 -36.36
N ILE A 18 1.94 -30.25 -36.97
CA ILE A 18 1.56 -28.90 -36.54
C ILE A 18 1.02 -28.92 -35.10
N ASN A 19 0.11 -29.83 -34.80
CA ASN A 19 -0.43 -29.99 -33.44
C ASN A 19 0.68 -30.29 -32.42
N THR A 20 1.59 -31.19 -32.75
CA THR A 20 2.72 -31.54 -31.88
C THR A 20 3.65 -30.37 -31.63
N LEU A 21 4.01 -29.62 -32.71
CA LEU A 21 4.83 -28.44 -32.63
C LEU A 21 4.15 -27.32 -31.82
N THR A 22 2.84 -27.15 -32.03
CA THR A 22 2.06 -26.14 -31.27
C THR A 22 2.06 -26.47 -29.78
N HIS A 23 1.83 -27.73 -29.41
CA HIS A 23 1.90 -28.17 -28.00
C HIS A 23 3.30 -27.99 -27.40
N GLN A 24 4.36 -28.31 -28.18
CA GLN A 24 5.74 -28.08 -27.73
C GLN A 24 6.02 -26.60 -27.54
N LEU A 25 5.58 -25.74 -28.44
CA LEU A 25 5.75 -24.29 -28.38
C LEU A 25 5.06 -23.71 -27.14
N VAL A 26 3.78 -24.07 -26.90
CA VAL A 26 3.03 -23.63 -25.71
C VAL A 26 3.75 -24.06 -24.44
N ARG A 27 4.18 -25.32 -24.36
CA ARG A 27 4.89 -25.84 -23.18
C ARG A 27 6.23 -25.13 -22.94
N THR A 28 7.01 -24.91 -24.01
CA THR A 28 8.31 -24.23 -23.92
C THR A 28 8.12 -22.77 -23.51
N THR A 29 7.12 -22.09 -24.07
CA THR A 29 6.80 -20.71 -23.72
C THR A 29 6.37 -20.61 -22.27
N SER A 30 5.50 -21.51 -21.79
CA SER A 30 5.09 -21.56 -20.37
C SER A 30 6.28 -21.75 -19.43
N ASN A 31 7.16 -22.70 -19.75
CA ASN A 31 8.36 -22.94 -18.94
C ASN A 31 9.31 -21.72 -18.91
N LEU A 32 9.45 -21.01 -20.03
CA LEU A 32 10.25 -19.79 -20.12
C LEU A 32 9.65 -18.69 -19.23
N TYR A 33 8.34 -18.47 -19.28
CA TYR A 33 7.66 -17.49 -18.43
C TYR A 33 7.81 -17.83 -16.93
N GLU A 34 7.63 -19.08 -16.57
CA GLU A 34 7.83 -19.53 -15.17
C GLU A 34 9.27 -19.28 -14.70
N SER A 35 10.25 -19.62 -15.53
CA SER A 35 11.67 -19.39 -15.23
C SER A 35 12.00 -17.89 -15.09
N GLU A 36 11.47 -17.06 -15.98
CA GLU A 36 11.65 -15.60 -15.91
C GLU A 36 11.00 -15.00 -14.67
N LEU A 37 9.79 -15.49 -14.30
CA LEU A 37 9.10 -15.06 -13.09
C LEU A 37 9.91 -15.42 -11.82
N GLN A 38 10.43 -16.67 -11.77
CA GLN A 38 11.27 -17.12 -10.66
C GLN A 38 12.56 -16.30 -10.55
N LYS A 39 13.19 -15.97 -11.70
CA LYS A 39 14.38 -15.13 -11.73
C LYS A 39 14.07 -13.74 -11.17
N LYS A 40 13.00 -13.09 -11.62
CA LYS A 40 12.58 -11.78 -11.11
C LYS A 40 12.25 -11.81 -9.62
N GLN A 41 11.57 -12.85 -9.15
CA GLN A 41 11.30 -13.03 -7.73
C GLN A 41 12.59 -13.18 -6.91
N SER A 42 13.55 -13.96 -7.41
CA SER A 42 14.86 -14.14 -6.77
C SER A 42 15.66 -12.83 -6.73
N GLU A 43 15.67 -12.07 -7.81
CA GLU A 43 16.31 -10.74 -7.87
C GLU A 43 15.69 -9.77 -6.86
N LEU A 44 14.34 -9.74 -6.75
CA LEU A 44 13.64 -8.92 -5.77
C LEU A 44 13.97 -9.33 -4.32
N LEU A 45 14.03 -10.63 -4.05
CA LEU A 45 14.42 -11.14 -2.73
C LEU A 45 15.88 -10.79 -2.41
N HIS A 46 16.78 -10.90 -3.40
CA HIS A 46 18.18 -10.51 -3.25
C HIS A 46 18.33 -9.01 -2.95
N LEU A 47 17.63 -8.15 -3.69
CA LEU A 47 17.64 -6.70 -3.44
C LEU A 47 17.09 -6.37 -2.04
N ARG A 48 16.01 -7.04 -1.62
CA ARG A 48 15.46 -6.88 -0.25
C ARG A 48 16.45 -7.35 0.83
N SER A 49 17.26 -8.37 0.54
CA SER A 49 18.25 -8.91 1.50
C SER A 49 19.51 -8.05 1.63
N GLN A 50 19.78 -7.14 0.68
CA GLN A 50 20.92 -6.21 0.76
C GLN A 50 20.79 -5.22 1.93
N ILE A 51 19.56 -4.91 2.33
CA ILE A 51 19.33 -4.20 3.59
C ILE A 51 19.30 -5.26 4.70
N ASN A 52 20.32 -5.31 5.54
CA ASN A 52 20.31 -6.22 6.69
C ASN A 52 19.33 -5.70 7.78
N PRO A 53 18.11 -6.26 7.89
CA PRO A 53 17.13 -5.73 8.83
C PRO A 53 17.60 -5.85 10.28
N HIS A 54 18.32 -6.90 10.59
CA HIS A 54 18.84 -7.14 11.93
C HIS A 54 19.89 -6.09 12.35
N PHE A 55 20.77 -5.70 11.42
CA PHE A 55 21.74 -4.62 11.68
C PHE A 55 21.02 -3.31 11.99
N LEU A 56 20.00 -2.96 11.21
CA LEU A 56 19.25 -1.72 11.43
C LEU A 56 18.50 -1.73 12.76
N TYR A 57 17.87 -2.86 13.15
CA TYR A 57 17.22 -2.96 14.46
C TYR A 57 18.21 -2.77 15.61
N ASN A 58 19.33 -3.48 15.58
CA ASN A 58 20.34 -3.39 16.62
C ASN A 58 20.92 -1.98 16.71
N THR A 59 21.11 -1.31 15.57
CA THR A 59 21.58 0.07 15.56
C THR A 59 20.56 1.03 16.17
N LEU A 60 19.27 0.91 15.81
CA LEU A 60 18.21 1.72 16.39
C LEU A 60 18.04 1.46 17.89
N GLU A 61 18.12 0.19 18.34
CA GLU A 61 18.09 -0.14 19.77
C GLU A 61 19.29 0.45 20.53
N SER A 62 20.47 0.44 19.92
CA SER A 62 21.68 1.05 20.50
C SER A 62 21.52 2.58 20.63
N ILE A 63 21.02 3.26 19.58
CA ILE A 63 20.77 4.71 19.60
C ILE A 63 19.70 5.04 20.66
N MET A 64 18.64 4.25 20.76
CA MET A 64 17.60 4.41 21.77
C MET A 64 18.18 4.26 23.20
N GLY A 65 19.05 3.26 23.42
CA GLY A 65 19.75 3.07 24.70
C GLY A 65 20.63 4.26 25.06
N MET A 66 21.41 4.80 24.11
CA MET A 66 22.22 6.00 24.31
C MET A 66 21.36 7.22 24.64
N ALA A 67 20.25 7.42 23.93
CA ALA A 67 19.32 8.51 24.20
C ALA A 67 18.72 8.46 25.61
N TYR A 68 18.46 7.25 26.16
CA TYR A 68 18.03 7.10 27.54
C TYR A 68 19.15 7.45 28.55
N LEU A 69 20.40 7.06 28.27
CA LEU A 69 21.55 7.40 29.13
C LEU A 69 21.85 8.90 29.14
N GLU A 70 21.57 9.58 28.04
CA GLU A 70 21.73 11.03 27.89
C GLU A 70 20.51 11.83 28.36
N GLU A 71 19.54 11.18 29.01
CA GLU A 71 18.28 11.79 29.48
C GLU A 71 17.50 12.52 28.37
N ALA A 72 17.55 11.98 27.13
CA ALA A 72 16.86 12.51 25.95
C ALA A 72 15.62 11.67 25.58
N PRO A 73 14.52 11.74 26.34
CA PRO A 73 13.37 10.86 26.17
C PRO A 73 12.65 11.04 24.84
N GLN A 74 12.61 12.25 24.29
CA GLN A 74 12.01 12.53 22.98
C GLN A 74 12.79 11.82 21.86
N THR A 75 14.12 11.87 21.90
CA THR A 75 14.98 11.16 20.95
C THR A 75 14.77 9.65 21.05
N ALA A 76 14.73 9.11 22.28
CA ALA A 76 14.47 7.69 22.51
C ALA A 76 13.10 7.26 21.95
N GLN A 77 12.06 8.07 22.14
CA GLN A 77 10.73 7.82 21.60
C GLN A 77 10.69 7.87 20.08
N MET A 78 11.36 8.85 19.46
CA MET A 78 11.46 8.97 17.99
C MET A 78 12.14 7.74 17.38
N VAL A 79 13.28 7.32 17.93
CA VAL A 79 14.02 6.13 17.50
C VAL A 79 13.19 4.86 17.71
N GLY A 80 12.49 4.74 18.84
CA GLY A 80 11.59 3.63 19.11
C GLY A 80 10.43 3.54 18.13
N ASN A 81 9.82 4.67 17.75
CA ASN A 81 8.78 4.72 16.74
C ASN A 81 9.32 4.35 15.35
N LEU A 82 10.49 4.85 14.98
CA LEU A 82 11.17 4.49 13.72
C LEU A 82 11.45 2.98 13.66
N GLY A 83 11.91 2.38 14.76
CA GLY A 83 12.14 0.95 14.88
C GLY A 83 10.86 0.13 14.66
N LYS A 84 9.71 0.59 15.20
CA LYS A 84 8.39 -0.04 15.00
C LYS A 84 7.97 -0.02 13.54
N ILE A 85 8.05 1.14 12.88
CA ILE A 85 7.71 1.31 11.46
C ILE A 85 8.60 0.42 10.59
N PHE A 86 9.90 0.44 10.82
CA PHE A 86 10.85 -0.37 10.07
C PHE A 86 10.59 -1.87 10.25
N LYS A 87 10.39 -2.34 11.49
CA LYS A 87 10.03 -3.73 11.78
C LYS A 87 8.77 -4.16 11.06
N TYR A 88 7.76 -3.30 11.08
CA TYR A 88 6.51 -3.55 10.39
C TYR A 88 6.71 -3.60 8.87
N SER A 89 7.46 -2.68 8.25
CA SER A 89 7.66 -2.66 6.79
C SER A 89 8.43 -3.88 6.27
N VAL A 90 9.40 -4.41 7.02
CA VAL A 90 10.26 -5.53 6.58
C VAL A 90 9.66 -6.90 6.89
N LYS A 91 9.02 -7.07 8.06
CA LYS A 91 8.48 -8.35 8.54
C LYS A 91 6.97 -8.42 8.36
N GLY A 92 6.48 -9.65 8.22
CA GLY A 92 5.06 -9.96 8.35
C GLY A 92 4.38 -10.42 7.07
N GLN A 93 3.13 -10.76 7.24
CA GLN A 93 2.22 -11.18 6.19
C GLN A 93 1.72 -9.95 5.43
N ASP A 94 1.25 -10.15 4.19
CA ASP A 94 0.66 -9.08 3.38
C ASP A 94 -0.69 -8.58 3.92
N MET A 95 -1.36 -9.42 4.73
CA MET A 95 -2.62 -9.10 5.40
C MET A 95 -2.40 -9.08 6.91
N VAL A 96 -2.76 -7.99 7.57
CA VAL A 96 -2.54 -7.75 9.01
C VAL A 96 -3.85 -7.32 9.68
N PRO A 97 -4.01 -7.54 11.00
CA PRO A 97 -5.13 -6.95 11.73
C PRO A 97 -5.09 -5.41 11.69
N VAL A 98 -6.25 -4.77 11.66
CA VAL A 98 -6.38 -3.29 11.70
C VAL A 98 -5.59 -2.69 12.87
N ARG A 99 -5.59 -3.34 14.04
CA ARG A 99 -4.82 -2.87 15.20
C ARG A 99 -3.32 -2.73 14.95
N GLU A 100 -2.73 -3.61 14.10
CA GLU A 100 -1.29 -3.55 13.78
C GLU A 100 -0.98 -2.40 12.81
N GLU A 101 -1.84 -2.20 11.83
CA GLU A 101 -1.74 -1.06 10.90
C GLU A 101 -1.87 0.26 11.67
N LEU A 102 -2.87 0.37 12.56
CA LEU A 102 -3.05 1.54 13.42
C LEU A 102 -1.85 1.78 14.34
N ALA A 103 -1.28 0.74 14.94
CA ALA A 103 -0.12 0.88 15.82
C ALA A 103 1.10 1.45 15.07
N THR A 104 1.29 1.05 13.81
CA THR A 104 2.37 1.57 12.96
C THR A 104 2.08 3.00 12.50
N THR A 105 0.84 3.28 12.12
CA THR A 105 0.40 4.62 11.74
C THR A 105 0.53 5.61 12.90
N ARG A 106 0.17 5.21 14.13
CA ARG A 106 0.40 6.02 15.34
C ARG A 106 1.89 6.29 15.58
N ALA A 107 2.76 5.29 15.34
CA ALA A 107 4.20 5.49 15.48
C ALA A 107 4.72 6.53 14.46
N TYR A 108 4.21 6.51 13.23
CA TYR A 108 4.51 7.50 12.21
C TYR A 108 4.01 8.89 12.60
N ILE A 109 2.74 9.02 12.99
CA ILE A 109 2.15 10.28 13.47
C ILE A 109 2.97 10.83 14.65
N GLY A 110 3.38 9.96 15.60
CA GLY A 110 4.19 10.36 16.74
C GLY A 110 5.54 10.97 16.35
N ILE A 111 6.20 10.46 15.30
CA ILE A 111 7.43 11.07 14.77
C ILE A 111 7.12 12.44 14.16
N GLN A 112 6.03 12.57 13.39
CA GLN A 112 5.68 13.82 12.73
C GLN A 112 5.24 14.91 13.73
N LEU A 113 4.55 14.54 14.82
CA LEU A 113 4.21 15.47 15.90
C LEU A 113 5.45 16.06 16.60
N MET A 114 6.52 15.25 16.75
CA MET A 114 7.79 15.74 17.28
C MET A 114 8.55 16.63 16.29
N ARG A 115 8.45 16.32 14.99
CA ARG A 115 9.11 17.09 13.93
C ARG A 115 8.43 18.41 13.67
N PHE A 116 7.11 18.43 13.74
CA PHE A 116 6.25 19.60 13.47
C PHE A 116 5.53 20.05 14.74
N GLU A 117 6.32 20.36 15.80
CA GLU A 117 5.78 20.74 17.10
C GLU A 117 4.86 21.98 16.97
N GLY A 118 3.61 21.84 17.44
CA GLY A 118 2.60 22.91 17.41
C GLY A 118 1.91 23.12 16.05
N VAL A 119 2.31 22.43 14.98
CA VAL A 119 1.69 22.59 13.66
C VAL A 119 0.34 21.90 13.57
N PHE A 120 0.21 20.69 14.14
CA PHE A 120 -1.05 19.94 14.10
C PHE A 120 -1.25 19.07 15.33
N GLN A 121 -2.50 18.64 15.50
CA GLN A 121 -2.92 17.63 16.47
C GLN A 121 -3.47 16.41 15.73
N ALA A 122 -3.46 15.26 16.37
CA ALA A 122 -3.99 14.02 15.79
C ALA A 122 -5.02 13.39 16.73
N GLU A 123 -6.17 13.00 16.16
CA GLU A 123 -7.25 12.31 16.83
C GLU A 123 -7.50 10.94 16.21
N GLU A 124 -7.92 9.98 17.02
CA GLU A 124 -8.29 8.65 16.58
C GLU A 124 -9.74 8.34 16.94
N GLN A 125 -10.54 7.97 15.94
CA GLN A 125 -11.98 7.68 16.03
C GLN A 125 -12.26 6.30 15.44
N VAL A 126 -11.71 5.24 16.02
CA VAL A 126 -11.81 3.88 15.51
C VAL A 126 -12.67 3.02 16.41
N ASP A 127 -13.70 2.39 15.81
CA ASP A 127 -14.53 1.41 16.49
C ASP A 127 -13.70 0.17 16.86
N PRO A 128 -13.68 -0.23 18.15
CA PRO A 128 -13.02 -1.46 18.58
C PRO A 128 -13.45 -2.72 17.83
N ALA A 129 -14.67 -2.75 17.31
CA ALA A 129 -15.21 -3.89 16.58
C ALA A 129 -14.41 -4.26 15.33
N ILE A 130 -13.68 -3.31 14.72
CA ILE A 130 -12.91 -3.57 13.50
C ILE A 130 -11.45 -3.99 13.75
N LEU A 131 -10.96 -3.92 14.96
CA LEU A 131 -9.53 -4.07 15.27
C LEU A 131 -8.92 -5.42 14.85
N GLU A 132 -9.72 -6.48 14.87
CA GLU A 132 -9.29 -7.83 14.48
C GLU A 132 -9.48 -8.16 13.00
N TYR A 133 -10.18 -7.29 12.24
CA TYR A 133 -10.33 -7.47 10.80
C TYR A 133 -8.99 -7.34 10.09
N ARG A 134 -8.79 -8.19 9.09
CA ARG A 134 -7.54 -8.22 8.34
C ARG A 134 -7.62 -7.31 7.12
N ILE A 135 -6.62 -6.46 6.99
CA ILE A 135 -6.47 -5.50 5.90
C ILE A 135 -5.09 -5.64 5.26
N PRO A 136 -4.92 -5.21 4.01
CA PRO A 136 -3.59 -5.15 3.41
C PRO A 136 -2.70 -4.19 4.20
N LYS A 137 -1.49 -4.65 4.45
CA LYS A 137 -0.46 -3.90 5.16
C LYS A 137 -0.11 -2.59 4.44
N MET A 138 0.21 -1.53 5.20
CA MET A 138 0.65 -0.22 4.67
C MET A 138 -0.37 0.43 3.70
N ILE A 139 -1.65 0.46 4.09
CA ILE A 139 -2.69 1.20 3.35
C ILE A 139 -3.05 2.53 4.03
N LEU A 140 -2.93 2.63 5.36
CA LEU A 140 -3.22 3.87 6.09
C LEU A 140 -2.03 4.83 6.10
N GLN A 141 -0.82 4.32 6.27
CA GLN A 141 0.37 5.16 6.38
C GLN A 141 0.56 6.10 5.19
N PRO A 142 0.43 5.69 3.90
CA PRO A 142 0.57 6.61 2.78
C PRO A 142 -0.51 7.71 2.75
N LEU A 143 -1.71 7.42 3.24
CA LEU A 143 -2.79 8.42 3.32
C LEU A 143 -2.50 9.47 4.39
N VAL A 144 -2.02 9.01 5.57
CA VAL A 144 -1.59 9.89 6.66
C VAL A 144 -0.37 10.73 6.25
N GLU A 145 0.58 10.12 5.53
CA GLU A 145 1.76 10.83 5.00
C GLU A 145 1.33 11.97 4.07
N ASN A 146 0.40 11.71 3.15
CA ASN A 146 -0.13 12.75 2.26
C ASN A 146 -0.89 13.85 3.01
N ALA A 147 -1.73 13.50 3.98
CA ALA A 147 -2.46 14.46 4.80
C ALA A 147 -1.51 15.40 5.55
N ILE A 148 -0.43 14.86 6.12
CA ILE A 148 0.55 15.67 6.85
C ILE A 148 1.38 16.53 5.88
N THR A 149 2.01 15.90 4.86
CA THR A 149 2.99 16.58 4.00
C THR A 149 2.35 17.59 3.06
N HIS A 150 1.17 17.26 2.49
CA HIS A 150 0.52 18.10 1.48
C HIS A 150 -0.64 18.92 2.04
N GLY A 151 -1.23 18.50 3.18
CA GLY A 151 -2.34 19.21 3.80
C GLY A 151 -1.90 20.10 4.97
N LEU A 152 -1.30 19.51 6.00
CA LEU A 152 -1.08 20.16 7.28
C LEU A 152 0.24 20.96 7.35
N GLU A 153 1.34 20.41 6.80
CA GLU A 153 2.64 21.11 6.78
C GLU A 153 2.55 22.47 6.06
N PRO A 154 1.92 22.58 4.87
CA PRO A 154 1.74 23.88 4.21
C PRO A 154 0.80 24.83 4.95
N LYS A 155 -0.13 24.33 5.77
CA LYS A 155 -1.04 25.16 6.60
C LYS A 155 -0.29 25.84 7.73
N GLY A 156 0.67 25.18 8.36
CA GLY A 156 1.61 25.73 9.33
C GLY A 156 1.11 25.84 10.77
N GLU A 157 -0.18 25.95 11.03
CA GLU A 157 -0.77 26.07 12.37
C GLU A 157 -2.20 25.52 12.42
N ASP A 158 -2.70 25.26 13.62
CA ASP A 158 -4.07 24.77 13.88
C ASP A 158 -4.48 23.58 13.00
N GLY A 159 -3.51 22.71 12.68
CA GLY A 159 -3.75 21.50 11.94
C GLY A 159 -4.47 20.45 12.79
N LEU A 160 -5.38 19.71 12.16
CA LEU A 160 -6.05 18.56 12.76
C LEU A 160 -6.02 17.39 11.78
N LEU A 161 -5.49 16.26 12.23
CA LEU A 161 -5.52 14.99 11.53
C LEU A 161 -6.47 14.05 12.26
N ILE A 162 -7.44 13.49 11.57
CA ILE A 162 -8.37 12.49 12.13
C ILE A 162 -8.15 11.16 11.41
N LEU A 163 -7.86 10.13 12.18
CA LEU A 163 -7.81 8.75 11.71
C LEU A 163 -9.01 8.01 12.27
N GLY A 164 -9.87 7.50 11.38
CA GLY A 164 -11.08 6.86 11.80
C GLY A 164 -11.33 5.49 11.17
N GLY A 165 -12.26 4.76 11.79
CA GLY A 165 -12.66 3.45 11.28
C GLY A 165 -13.96 2.95 11.92
N SER A 166 -14.82 2.33 11.12
CA SER A 166 -16.10 1.77 11.57
C SER A 166 -16.47 0.52 10.79
N LEU A 167 -17.31 -0.31 11.39
CA LEU A 167 -17.96 -1.45 10.74
C LEU A 167 -19.27 -0.97 10.08
N LEU A 168 -19.46 -1.34 8.81
CA LEU A 168 -20.69 -1.06 8.08
C LEU A 168 -21.68 -2.22 8.23
N GLU A 169 -22.98 -1.94 8.01
CA GLU A 169 -24.08 -2.92 8.14
C GLU A 169 -23.92 -4.11 7.16
N ASP A 170 -23.29 -3.90 6.01
CA ASP A 170 -23.04 -4.93 5.00
C ASP A 170 -21.78 -5.78 5.28
N GLY A 171 -21.15 -5.57 6.44
CA GLY A 171 -19.93 -6.28 6.83
C GLY A 171 -18.64 -5.74 6.22
N HIS A 172 -18.69 -4.63 5.47
CA HIS A 172 -17.51 -3.90 5.07
C HIS A 172 -16.94 -3.09 6.24
N ILE A 173 -15.64 -2.87 6.23
CA ILE A 173 -15.01 -1.90 7.12
C ILE A 173 -14.75 -0.61 6.34
N ARG A 174 -15.08 0.50 6.98
CA ARG A 174 -14.76 1.84 6.50
C ARG A 174 -13.61 2.39 7.34
N LEU A 175 -12.54 2.79 6.66
CA LEU A 175 -11.41 3.50 7.26
C LEU A 175 -11.31 4.87 6.60
N TRP A 176 -10.94 5.91 7.35
CA TRP A 176 -10.75 7.22 6.77
C TRP A 176 -9.59 7.97 7.41
N VAL A 177 -8.99 8.83 6.60
CA VAL A 177 -8.02 9.84 7.03
C VAL A 177 -8.58 11.18 6.62
N GLU A 178 -8.67 12.11 7.55
CA GLU A 178 -9.21 13.45 7.33
C GLU A 178 -8.24 14.48 7.90
N ASP A 179 -7.98 15.53 7.14
CA ASP A 179 -7.20 16.67 7.56
C ASP A 179 -7.97 17.98 7.32
N ASN A 180 -7.70 18.98 8.13
CA ASN A 180 -8.17 20.35 7.94
C ASN A 180 -7.10 21.24 7.29
N GLY A 181 -6.23 20.66 6.46
CA GLY A 181 -5.11 21.34 5.80
C GLY A 181 -5.54 22.28 4.68
N VAL A 182 -4.60 22.56 3.78
CA VAL A 182 -4.83 23.50 2.67
C VAL A 182 -5.82 22.96 1.63
N GLY A 183 -6.13 21.66 1.65
CA GLY A 183 -7.00 21.02 0.67
C GLY A 183 -6.41 20.94 -0.73
N ILE A 184 -7.21 20.47 -1.67
CA ILE A 184 -6.83 20.22 -3.07
C ILE A 184 -7.82 20.97 -3.97
N GLY A 185 -7.30 21.73 -4.95
CA GLY A 185 -8.12 22.41 -5.95
C GLY A 185 -8.85 21.43 -6.87
N GLU A 186 -9.99 21.87 -7.45
CA GLU A 186 -10.89 21.01 -8.24
C GLU A 186 -10.21 20.34 -9.43
N GLU A 187 -9.28 21.01 -10.10
CA GLU A 187 -8.55 20.46 -11.24
C GLU A 187 -7.69 19.26 -10.82
N GLN A 188 -6.97 19.38 -9.71
CA GLN A 188 -6.12 18.31 -9.18
C GLN A 188 -6.99 17.18 -8.60
N LEU A 189 -8.08 17.51 -7.90
CA LEU A 189 -9.03 16.54 -7.37
C LEU A 189 -9.68 15.70 -8.49
N SER A 190 -10.03 16.34 -9.61
CA SER A 190 -10.55 15.65 -10.80
C SER A 190 -9.54 14.65 -11.37
N ARG A 191 -8.25 15.00 -11.42
CA ARG A 191 -7.18 14.06 -11.81
C ARG A 191 -7.07 12.88 -10.86
N PHE A 192 -7.15 13.12 -9.54
CA PHE A 192 -7.18 12.03 -8.56
C PHE A 192 -8.38 11.10 -8.77
N ARG A 193 -9.56 11.64 -9.05
CA ARG A 193 -10.76 10.85 -9.32
C ARG A 193 -10.61 9.95 -10.54
N THR A 194 -9.98 10.42 -11.62
CA THR A 194 -9.71 9.59 -12.82
C THR A 194 -8.69 8.47 -12.56
N VAL A 195 -7.75 8.67 -11.64
CA VAL A 195 -6.83 7.60 -11.17
C VAL A 195 -7.59 6.60 -10.30
N ILE A 196 -8.41 7.11 -9.37
CA ILE A 196 -9.26 6.28 -8.51
C ILE A 196 -10.28 5.48 -9.35
N SER A 197 -10.79 5.99 -10.48
CA SER A 197 -11.65 5.22 -11.40
C SER A 197 -10.89 4.24 -12.29
N GLY A 198 -9.56 4.39 -12.43
CA GLY A 198 -8.70 3.53 -13.25
C GLY A 198 -8.58 3.96 -14.70
N GLU A 199 -9.07 5.13 -15.05
CA GLU A 199 -9.06 5.68 -16.40
C GLU A 199 -7.73 6.34 -16.77
N ALA A 200 -6.92 6.71 -15.77
CA ALA A 200 -5.61 7.34 -15.97
C ALA A 200 -4.56 6.80 -15.00
N LYS A 201 -3.27 6.95 -15.36
CA LYS A 201 -2.12 6.78 -14.46
C LYS A 201 -1.63 8.15 -14.02
N MET A 202 -1.20 8.28 -12.78
CA MET A 202 -0.62 9.54 -12.29
C MET A 202 0.83 9.72 -12.73
N GLU A 203 1.18 10.97 -13.05
CA GLU A 203 2.56 11.40 -13.21
C GLU A 203 3.12 11.83 -11.85
N SER A 204 4.17 11.14 -11.42
CA SER A 204 5.19 11.36 -10.38
C SER A 204 4.89 11.82 -8.95
N ASP A 205 3.93 12.67 -8.62
CA ASP A 205 3.88 13.27 -7.25
C ASP A 205 2.91 12.61 -6.24
N SER A 206 2.14 11.61 -6.64
CA SER A 206 1.15 10.94 -5.79
C SER A 206 1.29 9.42 -5.74
N ILE A 207 2.51 8.93 -5.84
CA ILE A 207 2.86 7.49 -5.86
C ILE A 207 2.24 6.72 -4.68
N GLY A 208 2.10 7.36 -3.52
CA GLY A 208 1.57 6.72 -2.31
C GLY A 208 0.10 6.30 -2.43
N VAL A 209 -0.79 7.21 -2.85
CA VAL A 209 -2.23 6.93 -2.97
C VAL A 209 -2.49 5.97 -4.15
N GLU A 210 -1.81 6.17 -5.28
CA GLU A 210 -1.93 5.28 -6.43
C GLU A 210 -1.55 3.84 -6.08
N ASN A 211 -0.48 3.64 -5.31
CA ASN A 211 -0.08 2.32 -4.84
C ASN A 211 -1.15 1.68 -3.94
N VAL A 212 -1.80 2.46 -3.06
CA VAL A 212 -2.91 1.98 -2.23
C VAL A 212 -4.09 1.57 -3.11
N VAL A 213 -4.50 2.41 -4.07
CA VAL A 213 -5.60 2.13 -5.02
C VAL A 213 -5.33 0.85 -5.81
N ASN A 214 -4.16 0.76 -6.45
CA ASN A 214 -3.79 -0.39 -7.28
C ASN A 214 -3.74 -1.68 -6.45
N ARG A 215 -3.20 -1.62 -5.24
CA ARG A 215 -3.13 -2.75 -4.34
C ARG A 215 -4.51 -3.23 -3.90
N LEU A 216 -5.39 -2.31 -3.52
CA LEU A 216 -6.77 -2.64 -3.13
C LEU A 216 -7.55 -3.25 -4.29
N ARG A 217 -7.38 -2.72 -5.51
CA ARG A 217 -8.00 -3.29 -6.70
C ARG A 217 -7.53 -4.69 -7.02
N LEU A 218 -6.23 -4.94 -6.93
CA LEU A 218 -5.67 -6.28 -7.15
C LEU A 218 -6.23 -7.31 -6.16
N LEU A 219 -6.47 -6.91 -4.90
CA LEU A 219 -6.93 -7.82 -3.85
C LEU A 219 -8.45 -7.99 -3.80
N TYR A 220 -9.21 -6.93 -4.06
CA TYR A 220 -10.66 -6.91 -3.83
C TYR A 220 -11.48 -6.65 -5.10
N GLY A 221 -10.86 -6.20 -6.20
CA GLY A 221 -11.57 -5.82 -7.44
C GLY A 221 -12.57 -4.71 -7.18
N GLU A 222 -13.77 -4.88 -7.72
CA GLU A 222 -14.90 -3.94 -7.58
C GLU A 222 -15.54 -3.91 -6.17
N ARG A 223 -15.09 -4.77 -5.26
CA ARG A 223 -15.63 -4.83 -3.89
C ARG A 223 -14.99 -3.83 -2.94
N CYS A 224 -13.98 -3.12 -3.37
CA CYS A 224 -13.40 -2.01 -2.59
C CYS A 224 -13.82 -0.67 -3.20
N ARG A 225 -14.00 0.32 -2.35
CA ARG A 225 -14.25 1.70 -2.76
C ARG A 225 -13.22 2.60 -2.10
N LEU A 226 -12.69 3.53 -2.88
CA LEU A 226 -11.89 4.63 -2.38
C LEU A 226 -12.56 5.91 -2.84
N GLN A 227 -12.83 6.80 -1.91
CA GLN A 227 -13.42 8.13 -2.16
C GLN A 227 -12.48 9.19 -1.61
N MET A 228 -12.35 10.29 -2.33
CA MET A 228 -11.58 11.44 -1.91
C MET A 228 -12.44 12.68 -2.10
N ASP A 229 -12.68 13.36 -1.00
CA ASP A 229 -13.36 14.64 -0.94
C ASP A 229 -12.38 15.68 -0.43
N SER A 230 -12.25 16.79 -1.14
CA SER A 230 -11.35 17.88 -0.77
C SER A 230 -11.91 19.20 -1.23
N LYS A 231 -11.57 20.24 -0.48
CA LYS A 231 -11.87 21.62 -0.84
C LYS A 231 -10.70 22.51 -0.42
N GLU A 232 -10.23 23.32 -1.34
CA GLU A 232 -9.15 24.27 -1.11
C GLU A 232 -9.45 25.21 0.08
N GLY A 233 -8.49 25.31 0.98
CA GLY A 233 -8.62 26.09 2.22
C GLY A 233 -9.43 25.43 3.34
N ILE A 234 -10.00 24.22 3.13
CA ILE A 234 -10.80 23.51 4.14
C ILE A 234 -10.10 22.23 4.60
N GLY A 235 -9.57 21.42 3.67
CA GLY A 235 -8.91 20.15 3.96
C GLY A 235 -9.28 19.03 3.02
N THR A 236 -8.86 17.81 3.36
CA THR A 236 -9.08 16.61 2.57
C THR A 236 -9.56 15.46 3.43
N ARG A 237 -10.50 14.68 2.90
CA ARG A 237 -10.96 13.42 3.50
C ARG A 237 -10.85 12.29 2.49
N VAL A 238 -10.11 11.23 2.86
CA VAL A 238 -9.97 10.01 2.07
C VAL A 238 -10.65 8.88 2.82
N VAL A 239 -11.56 8.18 2.17
CA VAL A 239 -12.35 7.09 2.73
C VAL A 239 -12.06 5.81 1.95
N LEU A 240 -11.75 4.74 2.65
CA LEU A 240 -11.58 3.39 2.14
C LEU A 240 -12.74 2.52 2.66
N GLU A 241 -13.45 1.84 1.76
CA GLU A 241 -14.40 0.79 2.11
C GLU A 241 -13.91 -0.52 1.53
N ILE A 242 -13.65 -1.49 2.39
CA ILE A 242 -13.10 -2.79 2.01
C ILE A 242 -13.87 -3.92 2.69
N PRO A 243 -14.01 -5.09 2.04
CA PRO A 243 -14.67 -6.24 2.63
C PRO A 243 -14.01 -6.64 3.94
N GLY A 244 -14.80 -6.72 5.02
CA GLY A 244 -14.33 -7.22 6.31
C GLY A 244 -14.01 -8.71 6.22
N ARG A 245 -12.78 -9.10 6.56
CA ARG A 245 -12.39 -10.50 6.76
C ARG A 245 -11.80 -10.64 8.15
N MET A 246 -12.42 -11.46 8.98
CA MET A 246 -11.84 -11.88 10.26
C MET A 246 -10.71 -12.87 10.05
#